data_d56586f384a5f3593eff989180ad2eaa
#
_entry.id   d56586f384a5f3593eff989180ad2eaa
#
_cell.length_a   1.000
_cell.length_b   1.000
_cell.length_c   1.000
_cell.angle_alpha   90.00
_cell.angle_beta   90.00
_cell.angle_gamma   90.00
#
_symmetry.space_group_name_H-M   'P 1'
#
loop_
_entity.id
_entity.type
_entity.pdbx_description
1 polymer ?
#
loop_
_entity_poly.entity_id
_entity_poly.type
_entity_poly.pdbx_seq_one_letter_code
_entity_poly.pdbx_strand_id
1 'polypeptide(L)'
;MLTNREDKQTKQMPELFSELRQSVVHLPKVIRNASGISIYGKRIKSIIYTMDVALIANNDADAILAVYPWTPNTRILSAISQVAQVPIFAGIGGGLTSGKRSARLGTFAEEHGAYGVVLNGPTSVETIEAVNDTVDIPIIYTVCLLYTSPSPRD
;
A
#
# COMPACT_ATOMS: atom_id res chain seq x y z
N MET A 1 0.44 -49.98 38.31
CA MET A 1 0.28 -48.59 38.79
C MET A 1 0.16 -47.70 37.55
N LEU A 2 -1.07 -47.37 37.18
CA LEU A 2 -1.40 -46.59 35.99
C LEU A 2 -1.52 -45.14 36.40
N THR A 3 -0.59 -44.30 35.97
CA THR A 3 -0.61 -42.87 36.21
C THR A 3 -1.62 -42.22 35.27
N ASN A 4 -2.62 -41.57 35.88
CA ASN A 4 -3.58 -40.68 35.23
C ASN A 4 -2.88 -39.66 34.31
N ARG A 5 -3.22 -39.72 33.04
CA ARG A 5 -3.02 -38.60 32.14
C ARG A 5 -4.12 -37.59 32.44
N GLU A 6 -3.76 -36.52 33.12
CA GLU A 6 -4.65 -35.36 33.30
C GLU A 6 -5.10 -34.85 31.93
N ASP A 7 -6.40 -34.79 31.75
CA ASP A 7 -7.06 -34.13 30.64
C ASP A 7 -6.57 -32.68 30.61
N LYS A 8 -5.70 -32.36 29.63
CA LYS A 8 -5.40 -30.99 29.27
C LYS A 8 -6.69 -30.40 28.69
N GLN A 9 -7.44 -29.71 29.51
CA GLN A 9 -8.53 -28.83 29.04
C GLN A 9 -7.99 -27.94 27.93
N THR A 10 -8.46 -28.19 26.73
CA THR A 10 -8.20 -27.31 25.58
C THR A 10 -8.77 -25.94 25.93
N LYS A 11 -7.90 -24.95 26.07
CA LYS A 11 -8.33 -23.58 26.31
C LYS A 11 -9.21 -23.16 25.13
N GLN A 12 -10.49 -23.09 25.33
CA GLN A 12 -11.41 -22.47 24.38
C GLN A 12 -11.09 -20.98 24.35
N MET A 13 -10.68 -20.50 23.21
CA MET A 13 -10.51 -19.07 22.99
C MET A 13 -11.91 -18.44 23.07
N PRO A 14 -12.14 -17.47 23.96
CA PRO A 14 -13.44 -16.82 24.00
C PRO A 14 -13.71 -16.12 22.67
N GLU A 15 -14.81 -16.48 22.03
CA GLU A 15 -15.33 -15.73 20.89
C GLU A 15 -15.80 -14.36 21.38
N LEU A 16 -14.92 -13.39 21.33
CA LEU A 16 -15.24 -12.01 21.65
C LEU A 16 -15.92 -11.37 20.43
N PHE A 17 -17.21 -11.61 20.29
CA PHE A 17 -18.08 -10.87 19.39
C PHE A 17 -18.38 -9.49 20.01
N SER A 18 -17.56 -8.50 19.71
CA SER A 18 -17.96 -7.11 19.92
C SER A 18 -18.22 -6.46 18.56
N GLU A 19 -19.27 -5.65 18.46
CA GLU A 19 -19.57 -4.89 17.24
C GLU A 19 -18.37 -4.05 16.77
N LEU A 20 -17.55 -3.56 17.71
CA LEU A 20 -16.30 -2.84 17.44
C LEU A 20 -15.23 -3.68 16.74
N ARG A 21 -15.21 -5.00 16.92
CA ARG A 21 -14.26 -5.90 16.25
C ARG A 21 -14.77 -6.45 14.92
N GLN A 22 -16.06 -6.25 14.62
CA GLN A 22 -16.65 -6.60 13.33
C GLN A 22 -16.60 -5.47 12.31
N SER A 23 -16.18 -4.28 12.73
CA SER A 23 -16.12 -3.08 11.88
C SER A 23 -14.88 -3.06 10.97
N VAL A 24 -14.72 -4.09 10.17
CA VAL A 24 -13.79 -4.04 9.03
C VAL A 24 -14.48 -3.28 7.90
N VAL A 25 -13.80 -2.32 7.31
CA VAL A 25 -14.29 -1.64 6.10
C VAL A 25 -14.21 -2.61 4.93
N HIS A 26 -15.37 -3.07 4.48
CA HIS A 26 -15.47 -3.99 3.36
C HIS A 26 -15.51 -3.25 2.02
N LEU A 27 -14.67 -3.67 1.09
CA LEU A 27 -14.73 -3.19 -0.27
C LEU A 27 -15.92 -3.81 -1.01
N PRO A 28 -16.48 -3.10 -2.01
CA PRO A 28 -17.56 -3.65 -2.84
C PRO A 28 -17.18 -4.99 -3.47
N LYS A 29 -18.01 -6.00 -3.31
CA LYS A 29 -17.74 -7.37 -3.80
C LYS A 29 -17.43 -7.44 -5.29
N VAL A 30 -17.98 -6.53 -6.09
CA VAL A 30 -17.76 -6.46 -7.55
C VAL A 30 -16.28 -6.28 -7.91
N ILE A 31 -15.47 -5.67 -7.05
CA ILE A 31 -14.04 -5.47 -7.31
C ILE A 31 -13.27 -6.80 -7.42
N ARG A 32 -13.80 -7.87 -6.82
CA ARG A 32 -13.23 -9.21 -6.90
C ARG A 32 -13.27 -9.81 -8.30
N ASN A 33 -14.11 -9.25 -9.20
CA ASN A 33 -14.21 -9.66 -10.61
C ASN A 33 -13.09 -9.04 -11.47
N ALA A 34 -12.34 -8.07 -10.95
CA ALA A 34 -11.22 -7.48 -11.67
C ALA A 34 -10.12 -8.54 -11.94
N SER A 35 -9.42 -8.40 -13.06
CA SER A 35 -8.27 -9.26 -13.38
C SER A 35 -7.14 -9.08 -12.37
N GLY A 36 -6.96 -7.85 -11.88
CA GLY A 36 -5.90 -7.48 -10.96
C GLY A 36 -4.52 -7.47 -11.62
N ILE A 37 -3.54 -7.10 -10.82
CA ILE A 37 -2.12 -7.15 -11.17
C ILE A 37 -1.41 -8.18 -10.29
N SER A 38 -0.32 -8.75 -10.76
CA SER A 38 0.50 -9.67 -9.97
C SER A 38 1.84 -9.02 -9.68
N ILE A 39 2.16 -8.86 -8.40
CA ILE A 39 3.43 -8.32 -7.94
C ILE A 39 4.01 -9.27 -6.90
N TYR A 40 5.24 -9.73 -7.10
CA TYR A 40 5.91 -10.71 -6.24
C TYR A 40 5.04 -11.95 -5.94
N GLY A 41 4.34 -12.45 -6.96
CA GLY A 41 3.46 -13.64 -6.84
C GLY A 41 2.12 -13.38 -6.15
N LYS A 42 1.88 -12.19 -5.61
CA LYS A 42 0.60 -11.81 -5.02
C LYS A 42 -0.31 -11.14 -6.05
N ARG A 43 -1.53 -11.67 -6.20
CA ARG A 43 -2.56 -11.07 -7.05
C ARG A 43 -3.27 -9.95 -6.27
N ILE A 44 -3.21 -8.74 -6.79
CA ILE A 44 -3.83 -7.54 -6.22
C ILE A 44 -5.00 -7.15 -7.11
N LYS A 45 -6.21 -7.23 -6.59
CA LYS A 45 -7.46 -6.87 -7.29
C LYS A 45 -8.10 -5.61 -6.73
N SER A 46 -7.76 -5.27 -5.51
CA SER A 46 -8.30 -4.11 -4.81
C SER A 46 -7.20 -3.32 -4.13
N ILE A 47 -7.28 -2.01 -4.26
CA ILE A 47 -6.34 -1.09 -3.62
C ILE A 47 -7.16 0.00 -2.94
N ILE A 48 -6.90 0.25 -1.66
CA ILE A 48 -7.48 1.38 -0.98
C ILE A 48 -6.50 2.56 -0.98
N TYR A 49 -7.00 3.71 -1.41
CA TYR A 49 -6.24 4.95 -1.42
C TYR A 49 -6.51 5.71 -0.13
N THR A 50 -5.57 5.65 0.79
CA THR A 50 -5.72 6.31 2.09
C THR A 50 -4.39 6.47 2.80
N MET A 51 -4.34 7.37 3.77
CA MET A 51 -3.27 7.54 4.75
C MET A 51 -3.81 7.53 6.18
N ASP A 52 -5.11 7.26 6.35
CA ASP A 52 -5.71 7.07 7.66
C ASP A 52 -5.29 5.73 8.23
N VAL A 53 -4.49 5.74 9.30
CA VAL A 53 -3.95 4.53 9.90
C VAL A 53 -5.02 3.59 10.48
N ALA A 54 -6.15 4.14 10.96
CA ALA A 54 -7.26 3.32 11.44
C ALA A 54 -7.93 2.57 10.28
N LEU A 55 -8.12 3.23 9.15
CA LEU A 55 -8.64 2.61 7.94
C LEU A 55 -7.65 1.60 7.35
N ILE A 56 -6.36 1.90 7.35
CA ILE A 56 -5.30 1.00 6.90
C ILE A 56 -5.29 -0.30 7.71
N ALA A 57 -5.46 -0.20 9.02
CA ALA A 57 -5.47 -1.37 9.91
C ALA A 57 -6.77 -2.19 9.83
N ASN A 58 -7.88 -1.61 9.36
CA ASN A 58 -9.22 -2.19 9.45
C ASN A 58 -9.97 -2.19 8.09
N ASN A 59 -9.37 -2.80 7.08
CA ASN A 59 -9.99 -2.97 5.77
C ASN A 59 -9.68 -4.35 5.19
N ASP A 60 -10.42 -4.74 4.14
CA ASP A 60 -10.24 -6.01 3.44
C ASP A 60 -9.66 -5.84 2.01
N ALA A 61 -8.99 -4.72 1.74
CA ALA A 61 -8.29 -4.51 0.47
C ALA A 61 -7.07 -5.43 0.32
N ASP A 62 -6.69 -5.71 -0.91
CA ASP A 62 -5.48 -6.50 -1.20
C ASP A 62 -4.19 -5.68 -1.04
N ALA A 63 -4.27 -4.35 -1.11
CA ALA A 63 -3.15 -3.45 -0.94
C ALA A 63 -3.58 -2.03 -0.54
N ILE A 64 -2.62 -1.25 -0.07
CA ILE A 64 -2.78 0.16 0.29
C ILE A 64 -1.97 1.03 -0.68
N LEU A 65 -2.58 2.09 -1.19
CA LEU A 65 -1.89 3.15 -1.91
C LEU A 65 -1.72 4.35 -0.97
N ALA A 66 -0.55 4.46 -0.37
CA ALA A 66 -0.22 5.50 0.59
C ALA A 66 0.34 6.73 -0.12
N VAL A 67 -0.55 7.50 -0.74
CA VAL A 67 -0.24 8.75 -1.43
C VAL A 67 -1.08 9.87 -0.82
N TYR A 68 -0.49 11.03 -0.63
CA TYR A 68 -1.16 12.17 0.00
C TYR A 68 -0.70 13.49 -0.63
N PRO A 69 -1.49 14.57 -0.54
CA PRO A 69 -1.26 15.80 -1.30
C PRO A 69 -0.12 16.68 -0.77
N TRP A 70 0.51 16.29 0.34
CA TRP A 70 1.65 17.01 0.90
C TRP A 70 2.98 16.35 0.53
N THR A 71 4.07 17.03 0.85
CA THR A 71 5.41 16.47 0.68
C THR A 71 5.54 15.13 1.40
N PRO A 72 5.98 14.08 0.73
CA PRO A 72 6.21 12.77 1.34
C PRO A 72 7.12 12.87 2.57
N ASN A 73 6.75 12.15 3.61
CA ASN A 73 7.42 12.18 4.90
C ASN A 73 7.67 10.77 5.41
N THR A 74 8.92 10.48 5.74
CA THR A 74 9.37 9.16 6.21
C THR A 74 8.69 8.73 7.51
N ARG A 75 8.34 9.67 8.40
CA ARG A 75 7.62 9.35 9.65
C ARG A 75 6.21 8.83 9.39
N ILE A 76 5.51 9.42 8.42
CA ILE A 76 4.16 8.98 8.01
C ILE A 76 4.26 7.59 7.40
N LEU A 77 5.19 7.38 6.49
CA LEU A 77 5.40 6.07 5.87
C LEU A 77 5.77 5.00 6.90
N SER A 78 6.64 5.31 7.85
CA SER A 78 6.98 4.40 8.95
C SER A 78 5.75 4.03 9.78
N ALA A 79 4.90 5.00 10.13
CA ALA A 79 3.66 4.75 10.87
C ALA A 79 2.69 3.84 10.10
N ILE A 80 2.51 4.11 8.81
CA ILE A 80 1.67 3.28 7.93
C ILE A 80 2.23 1.86 7.84
N SER A 81 3.54 1.70 7.67
CA SER A 81 4.20 0.39 7.58
C SER A 81 4.03 -0.45 8.84
N GLN A 82 3.93 0.19 10.01
CA GLN A 82 3.72 -0.52 11.28
C GLN A 82 2.31 -1.06 11.46
N VAL A 83 1.31 -0.46 10.83
CA VAL A 83 -0.10 -0.84 11.00
C VAL A 83 -0.67 -1.64 9.83
N ALA A 84 -0.09 -1.51 8.65
CA ALA A 84 -0.58 -2.19 7.46
C ALA A 84 -0.29 -3.70 7.53
N GLN A 85 -1.32 -4.51 7.25
CA GLN A 85 -1.23 -5.98 7.18
C GLN A 85 -1.18 -6.48 5.73
N VAL A 86 -1.26 -5.58 4.77
CA VAL A 86 -1.26 -5.85 3.33
C VAL A 86 -0.18 -5.01 2.64
N PRO A 87 0.21 -5.36 1.41
CA PRO A 87 1.21 -4.60 0.65
C PRO A 87 0.93 -3.11 0.60
N ILE A 88 1.99 -2.30 0.72
CA ILE A 88 1.94 -0.86 0.61
C ILE A 88 2.62 -0.42 -0.69
N PHE A 89 1.96 0.47 -1.41
CA PHE A 89 2.55 1.27 -2.48
C PHE A 89 2.74 2.69 -1.95
N ALA A 90 3.99 3.10 -1.78
CA ALA A 90 4.34 4.34 -1.10
C ALA A 90 4.52 5.50 -2.06
N GLY A 91 3.82 6.61 -1.84
CA GLY A 91 4.03 7.86 -2.56
C GLY A 91 5.37 8.48 -2.20
N ILE A 92 6.22 8.72 -3.21
CA ILE A 92 7.58 9.24 -3.02
C ILE A 92 7.84 10.55 -3.74
N GLY A 93 6.93 11.03 -4.58
CA GLY A 93 7.13 12.26 -5.31
C GLY A 93 6.08 12.56 -6.34
N GLY A 94 6.29 13.66 -7.01
CA GLY A 94 5.44 14.29 -7.99
C GLY A 94 5.29 15.78 -7.69
N GLY A 95 5.21 16.61 -8.72
CA GLY A 95 5.15 18.06 -8.55
C GLY A 95 6.41 18.62 -7.85
N LEU A 96 6.28 19.07 -6.61
CA LEU A 96 7.38 19.73 -5.88
C LEU A 96 8.45 18.77 -5.31
N THR A 97 8.16 17.48 -5.21
CA THR A 97 9.12 16.48 -4.73
C THR A 97 9.64 15.67 -5.90
N SER A 98 10.92 15.84 -6.22
CA SER A 98 11.53 15.29 -7.44
C SER A 98 13.00 14.88 -7.24
N GLY A 99 13.58 14.27 -8.26
CA GLY A 99 14.99 13.95 -8.36
C GLY A 99 15.52 13.13 -7.18
N LYS A 100 16.69 13.53 -6.66
CA LYS A 100 17.37 12.83 -5.55
C LYS A 100 16.53 12.71 -4.28
N ARG A 101 15.57 13.61 -4.06
CA ARG A 101 14.69 13.55 -2.90
C ARG A 101 13.71 12.38 -3.04
N SER A 102 13.09 12.24 -4.22
CA SER A 102 12.22 11.10 -4.53
C SER A 102 12.99 9.79 -4.47
N ALA A 103 14.20 9.73 -5.01
CA ALA A 103 15.05 8.55 -4.94
C ALA A 103 15.34 8.11 -3.48
N ARG A 104 15.70 9.06 -2.61
CA ARG A 104 15.91 8.74 -1.17
C ARG A 104 14.65 8.27 -0.46
N LEU A 105 13.51 8.84 -0.79
CA LEU A 105 12.21 8.38 -0.26
C LEU A 105 11.86 6.99 -0.79
N GLY A 106 12.23 6.67 -2.02
CA GLY A 106 12.10 5.34 -2.61
C GLY A 106 12.91 4.31 -1.85
N THR A 107 14.19 4.57 -1.61
CA THR A 107 15.06 3.69 -0.81
C THR A 107 14.47 3.46 0.58
N PHE A 108 14.03 4.53 1.25
CA PHE A 108 13.40 4.41 2.56
C PHE A 108 12.14 3.52 2.52
N ALA A 109 11.29 3.70 1.49
CA ALA A 109 10.09 2.90 1.33
C ALA A 109 10.42 1.40 1.14
N GLU A 110 11.40 1.11 0.31
CA GLU A 110 11.89 -0.26 0.06
C GLU A 110 12.44 -0.91 1.32
N GLU A 111 13.30 -0.21 2.07
CA GLU A 111 13.84 -0.67 3.36
C GLU A 111 12.75 -0.94 4.40
N HIS A 112 11.60 -0.27 4.31
CA HIS A 112 10.43 -0.47 5.17
C HIS A 112 9.41 -1.46 4.60
N GLY A 113 9.77 -2.22 3.58
CA GLY A 113 8.98 -3.32 3.04
C GLY A 113 7.85 -2.91 2.10
N ALA A 114 7.91 -1.73 1.50
CA ALA A 114 6.96 -1.36 0.46
C ALA A 114 7.06 -2.30 -0.75
N TYR A 115 5.92 -2.65 -1.34
CA TYR A 115 5.86 -3.49 -2.56
C TYR A 115 6.09 -2.71 -3.84
N GLY A 116 6.06 -1.41 -3.75
CA GLY A 116 6.34 -0.51 -4.86
C GLY A 116 6.27 0.94 -4.39
N VAL A 117 6.74 1.82 -5.25
CA VAL A 117 6.71 3.27 -5.02
C VAL A 117 5.85 3.96 -6.07
N VAL A 118 5.27 5.07 -5.69
CA VAL A 118 4.35 5.83 -6.54
C VAL A 118 4.91 7.22 -6.81
N LEU A 119 5.01 7.56 -8.10
CA LEU A 119 5.30 8.89 -8.58
C LEU A 119 4.07 9.48 -9.24
N ASN A 120 3.62 10.63 -8.77
CA ASN A 120 2.45 11.31 -9.33
C ASN A 120 2.87 12.26 -10.46
N GLY A 121 2.08 12.29 -11.51
CA GLY A 121 2.22 13.30 -12.55
C GLY A 121 1.87 14.73 -12.07
N PRO A 122 2.52 15.77 -12.59
CA PRO A 122 3.64 15.68 -13.51
C PRO A 122 4.96 15.35 -12.80
N THR A 123 5.69 14.37 -13.32
CA THR A 123 7.03 13.99 -12.84
C THR A 123 7.95 13.94 -14.05
N SER A 124 9.14 14.51 -13.95
CA SER A 124 10.10 14.49 -15.06
C SER A 124 10.69 13.10 -15.27
N VAL A 125 11.12 12.84 -16.50
CA VAL A 125 11.79 11.58 -16.86
C VAL A 125 13.04 11.37 -16.02
N GLU A 126 13.82 12.43 -15.79
CA GLU A 126 15.05 12.38 -14.97
C GLU A 126 14.75 11.94 -13.52
N THR A 127 13.59 12.31 -12.98
CA THR A 127 13.17 11.86 -11.65
C THR A 127 12.81 10.37 -11.67
N ILE A 128 12.11 9.90 -12.70
CA ILE A 128 11.76 8.48 -12.84
C ILE A 128 13.04 7.65 -12.97
N GLU A 129 13.99 8.08 -13.79
CA GLU A 129 15.29 7.43 -13.96
C GLU A 129 16.08 7.40 -12.64
N ALA A 130 16.15 8.53 -11.93
CA ALA A 130 16.85 8.61 -10.64
C ALA A 130 16.24 7.68 -9.59
N VAL A 131 14.93 7.47 -9.60
CA VAL A 131 14.27 6.50 -8.72
C VAL A 131 14.57 5.08 -9.19
N ASN A 132 14.43 4.81 -10.49
CA ASN A 132 14.66 3.48 -11.07
C ASN A 132 16.09 2.96 -10.82
N ASP A 133 17.07 3.85 -10.84
CA ASP A 133 18.48 3.51 -10.56
C ASP A 133 18.75 3.24 -9.07
N THR A 134 17.77 3.52 -8.20
CA THR A 134 17.97 3.51 -6.75
C THR A 134 17.17 2.42 -6.05
N VAL A 135 16.02 2.02 -6.59
CA VAL A 135 15.13 1.03 -5.99
C VAL A 135 14.97 -0.20 -6.87
N ASP A 136 14.84 -1.37 -6.25
CA ASP A 136 14.58 -2.64 -6.94
C ASP A 136 13.08 -3.00 -7.00
N ILE A 137 12.25 -2.25 -6.28
CA ILE A 137 10.80 -2.45 -6.25
C ILE A 137 10.09 -1.72 -7.42
N PRO A 138 8.90 -2.19 -7.85
CA PRO A 138 8.16 -1.58 -8.94
C PRO A 138 7.85 -0.10 -8.74
N ILE A 139 7.93 0.67 -9.82
CA ILE A 139 7.53 2.08 -9.86
C ILE A 139 6.17 2.18 -10.53
N ILE A 140 5.22 2.79 -9.84
CA ILE A 140 3.90 3.12 -10.37
C ILE A 140 3.90 4.62 -10.70
N TYR A 141 3.72 4.94 -11.97
CA TYR A 141 3.55 6.33 -12.40
C TYR A 141 2.08 6.62 -12.64
N THR A 142 1.53 7.60 -11.93
CA THR A 142 0.14 8.02 -12.11
C THR A 142 0.06 9.10 -13.19
N VAL A 143 -0.68 8.82 -14.23
CA VAL A 143 -0.87 9.73 -15.37
C VAL A 143 -2.17 10.49 -15.17
N CYS A 144 -2.12 11.82 -15.25
CA CYS A 144 -3.32 12.64 -15.28
C CYS A 144 -3.82 12.71 -16.74
N LEU A 145 -4.97 12.13 -17.00
CA LEU A 145 -5.58 12.09 -18.35
C LEU A 145 -5.80 13.48 -18.97
N LEU A 146 -5.91 14.54 -18.16
CA LEU A 146 -6.02 15.91 -18.64
C LEU A 146 -4.77 16.42 -19.36
N TYR A 147 -3.60 15.78 -19.13
CA TYR A 147 -2.33 16.19 -19.72
C TYR A 147 -1.79 15.23 -20.77
N THR A 148 -2.40 14.05 -20.92
CA THR A 148 -1.88 12.97 -21.77
C THR A 148 -2.76 12.63 -22.95
N SER A 149 -3.97 13.17 -23.04
CA SER A 149 -4.78 13.06 -24.23
C SER A 149 -4.35 14.16 -25.19
N PRO A 150 -3.64 13.86 -26.31
CA PRO A 150 -3.68 14.76 -27.43
C PRO A 150 -5.16 14.91 -27.80
N SER A 151 -5.66 16.12 -27.80
CA SER A 151 -7.03 16.41 -28.22
C SER A 151 -7.23 15.76 -29.60
N PRO A 152 -8.27 14.91 -29.81
CA PRO A 152 -8.59 14.42 -31.12
C PRO A 152 -9.33 15.52 -31.90
N ARG A 153 -8.75 16.68 -31.97
CA ARG A 153 -9.21 17.79 -32.76
C ARG A 153 -8.00 18.37 -33.49
N ASP A 154 -7.75 17.78 -34.61
CA ASP A 154 -7.46 18.46 -35.89
C ASP A 154 -7.39 17.41 -36.98
#